data_9d09d698bd2efd72ab8e00f8654ac21f
#
_entry.id   9d09d698bd2efd72ab8e00f8654ac21f
#
_cell.length_a   1.000
_cell.length_b   1.000
_cell.length_c   1.000
_cell.angle_alpha   90.00
_cell.angle_beta   90.00
_cell.angle_gamma   90.00
#
_symmetry.space_group_name_H-M   'P 1'
#
loop_
_entity.id
_entity.type
_entity.pdbx_description
1 polymer ?
#
loop_
_entity_poly.entity_id
_entity_poly.type
_entity_poly.pdbx_seq_one_letter_code
_entity_poly.pdbx_strand_id
1 'polypeptide(L)'
;MNKEPDVRWPAEWEPQDAVWLSWPHRRDLWQGGLDELQQTYGSVAAAIAPHALVCVNAAAPLHPGVRQAMLAAGMSEEQFRLFNHPTNDVWCRDHGPVFVQDVKDGSLMLADWQFNAWGGKFAPWDLDNGVPALIGAALGLPVRSSSLILEGGAIEGNGDGLLVTTESVLLNPNRNPDWSRAMIEEELKRMLGVRAVFWLGSGIEGDDTDGHIDDMVRFVCRDAVVSIVETDSSSPHYR
;
A
#
# COMPACT_ATOMS: atom_id res chain seq x y z
N MET A 1 22.44 -1.78 -23.28
CA MET A 1 22.69 -2.81 -22.25
C MET A 1 21.72 -2.48 -21.12
N ASN A 2 20.71 -3.33 -20.88
CA ASN A 2 19.85 -3.15 -19.72
C ASN A 2 20.72 -3.31 -18.48
N LYS A 3 20.81 -2.24 -17.69
CA LYS A 3 21.48 -2.29 -16.39
C LYS A 3 20.65 -3.23 -15.50
N GLU A 4 21.31 -4.17 -14.85
CA GLU A 4 20.61 -4.99 -13.85
C GLU A 4 20.02 -4.09 -12.75
N PRO A 5 18.82 -4.40 -12.23
CA PRO A 5 18.22 -3.59 -11.17
C PRO A 5 19.12 -3.58 -9.94
N ASP A 6 19.18 -2.44 -9.27
CA ASP A 6 19.94 -2.27 -8.02
C ASP A 6 19.09 -2.61 -6.78
N VAL A 7 17.77 -2.78 -6.95
CA VAL A 7 16.83 -3.16 -5.91
C VAL A 7 15.93 -4.31 -6.35
N ARG A 8 15.34 -5.00 -5.37
CA ARG A 8 14.31 -6.03 -5.53
C ARG A 8 13.10 -5.68 -4.67
N TRP A 9 11.93 -5.74 -5.23
CA TRP A 9 10.67 -5.70 -4.50
C TRP A 9 10.30 -7.12 -4.07
N PRO A 10 10.32 -7.47 -2.76
CA PRO A 10 9.94 -8.79 -2.27
C PRO A 10 8.47 -9.09 -2.54
N ALA A 11 8.13 -10.37 -2.69
CA ALA A 11 6.74 -10.80 -2.75
C ALA A 11 6.06 -10.72 -1.38
N GLU A 12 4.75 -10.53 -1.36
CA GLU A 12 4.00 -10.39 -0.10
C GLU A 12 4.00 -11.67 0.77
N TRP A 13 4.22 -12.85 0.19
CA TRP A 13 4.33 -14.11 0.94
C TRP A 13 5.73 -14.38 1.50
N GLU A 14 6.71 -13.53 1.24
CA GLU A 14 8.02 -13.63 1.88
C GLU A 14 7.92 -13.24 3.37
N PRO A 15 8.83 -13.73 4.22
CA PRO A 15 8.80 -13.38 5.64
C PRO A 15 8.77 -11.88 5.88
N GLN A 16 7.86 -11.44 6.75
CA GLN A 16 7.67 -10.04 7.11
C GLN A 16 8.03 -9.82 8.58
N ASP A 17 8.91 -8.87 8.87
CA ASP A 17 9.26 -8.51 10.25
C ASP A 17 8.18 -7.65 10.92
N ALA A 18 7.49 -6.83 10.15
CA ALA A 18 6.45 -5.93 10.64
C ALA A 18 5.37 -5.65 9.59
N VAL A 19 4.17 -5.33 10.07
CA VAL A 19 3.04 -4.84 9.27
C VAL A 19 2.63 -3.47 9.77
N TRP A 20 2.46 -2.53 8.86
CA TRP A 20 2.04 -1.15 9.17
C TRP A 20 0.54 -0.97 9.00
N LEU A 21 -0.07 -0.28 9.97
CA LEU A 21 -1.46 0.15 9.94
C LEU A 21 -1.52 1.67 10.16
N SER A 22 -2.53 2.33 9.63
CA SER A 22 -2.88 3.72 9.96
C SER A 22 -4.17 3.74 10.76
N TRP A 23 -4.13 4.36 11.96
CA TRP A 23 -5.23 4.26 12.92
C TRP A 23 -6.45 5.09 12.53
N PRO A 24 -7.66 4.51 12.51
CA PRO A 24 -8.90 5.25 12.22
C PRO A 24 -9.20 6.25 13.35
N HIS A 25 -9.42 7.53 12.97
CA HIS A 25 -9.64 8.60 13.95
C HIS A 25 -10.63 9.67 13.50
N ARG A 26 -10.95 9.77 12.21
CA ARG A 26 -11.82 10.81 11.65
C ARG A 26 -13.30 10.42 11.73
N ARG A 27 -14.04 11.07 12.64
CA ARG A 27 -15.49 10.85 12.79
C ARG A 27 -16.32 11.35 11.60
N ASP A 28 -15.81 12.30 10.84
CA ASP A 28 -16.46 12.82 9.64
C ASP A 28 -16.46 11.83 8.48
N LEU A 29 -15.42 11.00 8.36
CA LEU A 29 -15.34 9.92 7.37
C LEU A 29 -16.16 8.69 7.83
N TRP A 30 -16.12 8.36 9.11
CA TRP A 30 -16.71 7.15 9.68
C TRP A 30 -17.93 7.50 10.55
N GLN A 31 -18.94 8.15 9.95
CA GLN A 31 -20.12 8.63 10.64
C GLN A 31 -20.88 7.49 11.33
N GLY A 32 -20.92 7.53 12.67
CA GLY A 32 -21.63 6.55 13.50
C GLY A 32 -20.92 5.21 13.70
N GLY A 33 -19.80 4.93 13.02
CA GLY A 33 -19.09 3.62 13.06
C GLY A 33 -17.66 3.67 13.55
N LEU A 34 -17.10 4.84 13.93
CA LEU A 34 -15.68 4.94 14.27
C LEU A 34 -15.28 4.05 15.45
N ASP A 35 -16.08 3.98 16.49
CA ASP A 35 -15.73 3.21 17.69
C ASP A 35 -15.75 1.69 17.38
N GLU A 36 -16.68 1.21 16.55
CA GLU A 36 -16.71 -0.16 16.05
C GLU A 36 -15.54 -0.46 15.11
N LEU A 37 -15.22 0.47 14.21
CA LEU A 37 -14.06 0.37 13.33
C LEU A 37 -12.76 0.26 14.13
N GLN A 38 -12.58 1.07 15.19
CA GLN A 38 -11.40 0.98 16.06
C GLN A 38 -11.30 -0.37 16.78
N GLN A 39 -12.41 -0.96 17.19
CA GLN A 39 -12.43 -2.32 17.75
C GLN A 39 -12.04 -3.36 16.70
N THR A 40 -12.56 -3.22 15.48
CA THR A 40 -12.20 -4.09 14.34
C THR A 40 -10.70 -3.99 14.02
N TYR A 41 -10.14 -2.76 14.01
CA TYR A 41 -8.69 -2.57 13.81
C TYR A 41 -7.86 -3.23 14.90
N GLY A 42 -8.29 -3.15 16.17
CA GLY A 42 -7.67 -3.89 17.26
C GLY A 42 -7.69 -5.40 17.02
N SER A 43 -8.82 -5.94 16.55
CA SER A 43 -8.96 -7.37 16.23
C SER A 43 -8.09 -7.79 15.04
N VAL A 44 -8.00 -6.98 13.99
CA VAL A 44 -7.10 -7.20 12.85
C VAL A 44 -5.64 -7.20 13.31
N ALA A 45 -5.24 -6.21 14.12
CA ALA A 45 -3.90 -6.14 14.68
C ALA A 45 -3.56 -7.38 15.53
N ALA A 46 -4.50 -7.85 16.37
CA ALA A 46 -4.33 -9.05 17.17
C ALA A 46 -4.20 -10.33 16.32
N ALA A 47 -4.85 -10.40 15.16
CA ALA A 47 -4.70 -11.49 14.21
C ALA A 47 -3.33 -11.49 13.51
N ILE A 48 -2.74 -10.32 13.28
CA ILE A 48 -1.40 -10.16 12.67
C ILE A 48 -0.29 -10.47 13.68
N ALA A 49 -0.49 -10.07 14.93
CA ALA A 49 0.54 -10.07 15.99
C ALA A 49 1.28 -11.41 16.25
N PRO A 50 0.69 -12.60 16.04
CA PRO A 50 1.42 -13.87 16.13
C PRO A 50 2.46 -14.09 15.04
N HIS A 51 2.40 -13.31 13.94
CA HIS A 51 3.19 -13.52 12.73
C HIS A 51 4.18 -12.38 12.45
N ALA A 52 3.86 -11.15 12.84
CA ALA A 52 4.67 -9.97 12.59
C ALA A 52 4.44 -8.89 13.66
N LEU A 53 5.43 -8.02 13.88
CA LEU A 53 5.25 -6.84 14.71
C LEU A 53 4.23 -5.90 14.06
N VAL A 54 3.25 -5.42 14.84
CA VAL A 54 2.28 -4.44 14.33
C VAL A 54 2.79 -3.02 14.59
N CYS A 55 3.06 -2.28 13.54
CA CYS A 55 3.44 -0.87 13.59
C CYS A 55 2.23 0.01 13.25
N VAL A 56 1.94 1.02 14.06
CA VAL A 56 0.75 1.84 13.90
C VAL A 56 1.10 3.31 13.75
N ASN A 57 0.72 3.90 12.62
CA ASN A 57 0.73 5.34 12.39
C ASN A 57 -0.45 5.96 13.12
N ALA A 58 -0.21 6.88 14.04
CA ALA A 58 -1.22 7.65 14.74
C ALA A 58 -0.61 8.93 15.30
N ALA A 59 -1.35 10.04 15.29
CA ALA A 59 -0.92 11.24 16.00
C ALA A 59 -0.75 10.96 17.51
N ALA A 60 0.28 11.52 18.12
CA ALA A 60 0.63 11.26 19.54
C ALA A 60 -0.55 11.37 20.54
N PRO A 61 -1.48 12.33 20.39
CA PRO A 61 -2.64 12.40 21.29
C PRO A 61 -3.58 11.18 21.22
N LEU A 62 -3.54 10.40 20.13
CA LEU A 62 -4.35 9.20 19.96
C LEU A 62 -3.73 7.96 20.61
N HIS A 63 -2.41 7.96 20.89
CA HIS A 63 -1.68 6.79 21.38
C HIS A 63 -2.32 6.10 22.60
N PRO A 64 -2.86 6.81 23.62
CA PRO A 64 -3.51 6.16 24.75
C PRO A 64 -4.71 5.31 24.34
N GLY A 65 -5.57 5.82 23.43
CA GLY A 65 -6.74 5.11 22.90
C GLY A 65 -6.34 3.91 22.02
N VAL A 66 -5.34 4.10 21.15
CA VAL A 66 -4.78 3.00 20.30
C VAL A 66 -4.27 1.88 21.20
N ARG A 67 -3.43 2.19 22.18
CA ARG A 67 -2.89 1.23 23.16
C ARG A 67 -4.01 0.47 23.87
N GLN A 68 -5.03 1.20 24.36
CA GLN A 68 -6.16 0.58 25.03
C GLN A 68 -6.89 -0.41 24.10
N ALA A 69 -7.11 -0.06 22.84
CA ALA A 69 -7.78 -0.94 21.87
C ALA A 69 -6.94 -2.20 21.58
N MET A 70 -5.62 -2.06 21.41
CA MET A 70 -4.72 -3.20 21.19
C MET A 70 -4.72 -4.17 22.38
N LEU A 71 -4.59 -3.64 23.61
CA LEU A 71 -4.64 -4.45 24.83
C LEU A 71 -6.01 -5.13 25.03
N ALA A 72 -7.11 -4.41 24.75
CA ALA A 72 -8.46 -4.97 24.82
C ALA A 72 -8.68 -6.09 23.80
N ALA A 73 -8.00 -6.06 22.65
CA ALA A 73 -7.99 -7.12 21.67
C ALA A 73 -7.09 -8.32 22.05
N GLY A 74 -6.45 -8.29 23.23
CA GLY A 74 -5.64 -9.39 23.76
C GLY A 74 -4.16 -9.34 23.38
N MET A 75 -3.68 -8.26 22.79
CA MET A 75 -2.26 -8.09 22.48
C MET A 75 -1.44 -7.73 23.72
N SER A 76 -0.16 -8.09 23.73
CA SER A 76 0.84 -7.59 24.70
C SER A 76 1.54 -6.35 24.14
N GLU A 77 2.16 -5.56 25.03
CA GLU A 77 2.94 -4.34 24.68
C GLU A 77 4.13 -4.62 23.75
N GLU A 78 4.60 -5.84 23.68
CA GLU A 78 5.74 -6.25 22.86
C GLU A 78 5.34 -6.50 21.40
N GLN A 79 4.05 -6.72 21.13
CA GLN A 79 3.52 -7.10 19.82
C GLN A 79 3.19 -5.92 18.92
N PHE A 80 3.25 -4.69 19.46
CA PHE A 80 2.99 -3.50 18.65
C PHE A 80 3.93 -2.33 18.98
N ARG A 81 4.02 -1.39 18.05
CA ARG A 81 4.73 -0.11 18.20
C ARG A 81 3.86 1.01 17.68
N LEU A 82 3.77 2.11 18.44
CA LEU A 82 3.04 3.31 18.03
C LEU A 82 4.04 4.38 17.58
N PHE A 83 3.78 4.94 16.42
CA PHE A 83 4.60 5.99 15.83
C PHE A 83 3.78 7.29 15.74
N ASN A 84 4.40 8.41 16.11
CA ASN A 84 3.76 9.73 15.99
C ASN A 84 3.77 10.18 14.53
N HIS A 85 3.00 9.49 13.71
CA HIS A 85 2.79 9.78 12.31
C HIS A 85 1.31 10.13 12.12
N PRO A 86 0.94 11.43 12.08
CA PRO A 86 -0.44 11.81 11.81
C PRO A 86 -0.81 11.46 10.37
N THR A 87 -2.06 11.03 10.18
CA THR A 87 -2.62 10.66 8.88
C THR A 87 -3.93 11.39 8.62
N ASN A 88 -4.35 11.45 7.36
CA ASN A 88 -5.68 11.93 6.99
C ASN A 88 -6.69 10.78 6.98
N ASP A 89 -6.28 9.57 6.56
CA ASP A 89 -7.13 8.39 6.46
C ASP A 89 -6.38 7.10 6.88
N VAL A 90 -7.06 5.96 6.78
CA VAL A 90 -6.61 4.65 7.30
C VAL A 90 -5.87 3.78 6.27
N TRP A 91 -5.88 4.15 5.02
CA TRP A 91 -5.49 3.33 3.87
C TRP A 91 -3.97 3.22 3.70
N CYS A 92 -3.32 2.61 4.69
CA CYS A 92 -1.87 2.44 4.73
C CYS A 92 -1.34 1.62 3.54
N ARG A 93 -2.16 0.74 2.95
CA ARG A 93 -1.83 0.03 1.71
C ARG A 93 -1.49 1.01 0.60
N ASP A 94 -2.24 2.13 0.51
CA ASP A 94 -2.16 3.05 -0.61
C ASP A 94 -1.15 4.18 -0.38
N HIS A 95 -1.14 4.76 0.80
CA HIS A 95 -0.24 5.88 1.13
C HIS A 95 1.07 5.45 1.80
N GLY A 96 1.20 4.19 2.22
CA GLY A 96 2.42 3.68 2.84
C GLY A 96 3.56 3.49 1.82
N PRO A 97 4.82 3.45 2.28
CA PRO A 97 5.96 3.16 1.41
C PRO A 97 5.95 1.70 0.94
N VAL A 98 6.50 1.47 -0.25
CA VAL A 98 6.83 0.10 -0.67
C VAL A 98 8.25 -0.23 -0.21
N PHE A 99 8.41 -1.29 0.57
CA PHE A 99 9.72 -1.74 1.02
C PHE A 99 10.42 -2.52 -0.09
N VAL A 100 11.67 -2.15 -0.38
CA VAL A 100 12.53 -2.83 -1.35
C VAL A 100 13.87 -3.18 -0.72
N GLN A 101 14.58 -4.14 -1.29
CA GLN A 101 15.88 -4.59 -0.83
C GLN A 101 16.98 -4.22 -1.84
N ASP A 102 18.11 -3.70 -1.37
CA ASP A 102 19.32 -3.61 -2.20
C ASP A 102 19.75 -5.03 -2.60
N VAL A 103 19.99 -5.26 -3.89
CA VAL A 103 20.35 -6.60 -4.38
C VAL A 103 21.76 -7.04 -3.96
N LYS A 104 22.62 -6.12 -3.50
CA LYS A 104 24.02 -6.42 -3.15
C LYS A 104 24.16 -6.99 -1.75
N ASP A 105 23.41 -6.45 -0.79
CA ASP A 105 23.58 -6.78 0.63
C ASP A 105 22.27 -7.08 1.35
N GLY A 106 21.11 -6.97 0.65
CA GLY A 106 19.79 -7.22 1.22
C GLY A 106 19.28 -6.13 2.15
N SER A 107 19.99 -5.00 2.26
CA SER A 107 19.54 -3.90 3.11
C SER A 107 18.21 -3.31 2.63
N LEU A 108 17.35 -2.94 3.59
CA LEU A 108 16.04 -2.36 3.29
C LEU A 108 16.15 -0.88 2.93
N MET A 109 15.34 -0.48 1.99
CA MET A 109 15.04 0.91 1.67
C MET A 109 13.57 1.07 1.30
N LEU A 110 13.09 2.29 1.26
CA LEU A 110 11.70 2.62 0.98
C LEU A 110 11.57 3.25 -0.40
N ALA A 111 10.64 2.75 -1.20
CA ALA A 111 10.13 3.45 -2.36
C ALA A 111 8.96 4.33 -1.92
N ASP A 112 9.12 5.63 -2.12
CA ASP A 112 8.19 6.68 -1.72
C ASP A 112 7.58 7.31 -2.99
N TRP A 113 6.27 7.15 -3.14
CA TRP A 113 5.48 7.64 -4.26
C TRP A 113 4.67 8.86 -3.84
N GLN A 114 4.23 9.67 -4.79
CA GLN A 114 3.25 10.69 -4.49
C GLN A 114 1.86 10.06 -4.32
N PHE A 115 1.16 10.50 -3.30
CA PHE A 115 -0.23 10.11 -3.02
C PHE A 115 -1.14 11.34 -3.12
N ASN A 116 -2.25 11.21 -3.84
CA ASN A 116 -3.21 12.31 -4.03
C ASN A 116 -4.66 11.91 -3.73
N ALA A 117 -4.86 10.96 -2.83
CA ALA A 117 -6.18 10.46 -2.43
C ALA A 117 -7.05 10.05 -3.62
N TRP A 118 -6.53 9.08 -4.38
CA TRP A 118 -7.21 8.43 -5.52
C TRP A 118 -7.67 9.43 -6.59
N GLY A 119 -6.77 10.35 -6.97
CA GLY A 119 -7.07 11.36 -7.99
C GLY A 119 -7.77 12.61 -7.44
N GLY A 120 -7.51 12.97 -6.19
CA GLY A 120 -8.06 14.16 -5.55
C GLY A 120 -9.50 14.01 -5.06
N LYS A 121 -10.02 12.79 -4.98
CA LYS A 121 -11.42 12.51 -4.60
C LYS A 121 -11.69 12.75 -3.10
N PHE A 122 -10.70 12.51 -2.24
CA PHE A 122 -10.86 12.52 -0.78
C PHE A 122 -9.82 13.43 -0.10
N ALA A 123 -10.05 14.73 -0.16
CA ALA A 123 -9.20 15.73 0.50
C ALA A 123 -9.47 15.84 2.02
N PRO A 124 -8.46 16.23 2.83
CA PRO A 124 -7.05 16.41 2.50
C PRO A 124 -6.26 15.09 2.48
N TRP A 125 -5.04 15.11 1.92
CA TRP A 125 -4.14 13.93 1.86
C TRP A 125 -2.68 14.26 2.15
N ASP A 126 -2.39 15.47 2.57
CA ASP A 126 -1.04 15.97 2.80
C ASP A 126 -0.30 15.20 3.90
N LEU A 127 -1.01 14.77 4.94
CA LEU A 127 -0.43 13.96 6.01
C LEU A 127 -0.13 12.54 5.50
N ASP A 128 -1.05 11.93 4.75
CA ASP A 128 -0.89 10.61 4.18
C ASP A 128 0.30 10.56 3.22
N ASN A 129 0.41 11.56 2.32
CA ASN A 129 1.55 11.69 1.41
C ASN A 129 2.90 11.84 2.14
N GLY A 130 2.89 12.29 3.39
CA GLY A 130 4.10 12.42 4.21
C GLY A 130 4.52 11.14 4.96
N VAL A 131 3.66 10.12 5.04
CA VAL A 131 3.89 8.91 5.84
C VAL A 131 5.17 8.16 5.44
N PRO A 132 5.50 7.95 4.15
CA PRO A 132 6.71 7.23 3.77
C PRO A 132 7.99 7.87 4.32
N ALA A 133 8.10 9.19 4.25
CA ALA A 133 9.25 9.92 4.77
C ALA A 133 9.35 9.80 6.31
N LEU A 134 8.22 9.85 7.03
CA LEU A 134 8.16 9.67 8.47
C LEU A 134 8.60 8.26 8.89
N ILE A 135 8.14 7.23 8.16
CA ILE A 135 8.54 5.83 8.41
C ILE A 135 10.04 5.67 8.14
N GLY A 136 10.56 6.20 7.03
CA GLY A 136 11.98 6.16 6.72
C GLY A 136 12.84 6.79 7.82
N ALA A 137 12.45 7.96 8.31
CA ALA A 137 13.13 8.65 9.41
C ALA A 137 13.08 7.85 10.72
N ALA A 138 11.91 7.28 11.06
CA ALA A 138 11.73 6.51 12.29
C ALA A 138 12.53 5.21 12.31
N LEU A 139 12.70 4.57 11.15
CA LEU A 139 13.45 3.32 11.00
C LEU A 139 14.93 3.54 10.65
N GLY A 140 15.34 4.77 10.35
CA GLY A 140 16.69 5.08 9.88
C GLY A 140 17.01 4.46 8.50
N LEU A 141 15.99 4.26 7.67
CA LEU A 141 16.12 3.64 6.35
C LEU A 141 16.22 4.68 5.23
N PRO A 142 17.01 4.40 4.17
CA PRO A 142 17.04 5.25 2.99
C PRO A 142 15.67 5.31 2.30
N VAL A 143 15.29 6.49 1.83
CA VAL A 143 14.06 6.73 1.07
C VAL A 143 14.40 7.11 -0.37
N ARG A 144 13.86 6.38 -1.35
CA ARG A 144 13.89 6.71 -2.78
C ARG A 144 12.56 7.34 -3.13
N SER A 145 12.54 8.60 -3.48
CA SER A 145 11.31 9.29 -3.84
C SER A 145 11.11 9.34 -5.36
N SER A 146 9.85 9.32 -5.76
CA SER A 146 9.38 9.51 -7.13
C SER A 146 8.35 10.64 -7.18
N SER A 147 8.22 11.28 -8.34
CA SER A 147 7.13 12.21 -8.61
C SER A 147 5.90 11.54 -9.24
N LEU A 148 5.98 10.25 -9.53
CA LEU A 148 4.83 9.46 -9.99
C LEU A 148 3.81 9.36 -8.87
N ILE A 149 2.55 9.66 -9.17
CA ILE A 149 1.44 9.38 -8.27
C ILE A 149 1.08 7.90 -8.41
N LEU A 150 1.20 7.17 -7.30
CA LEU A 150 0.98 5.73 -7.27
C LEU A 150 0.53 5.29 -5.88
N GLU A 151 -0.57 4.59 -5.83
CA GLU A 151 -1.09 3.90 -4.65
C GLU A 151 -0.53 2.47 -4.59
N GLY A 152 -0.20 1.97 -3.39
CA GLY A 152 0.29 0.60 -3.22
C GLY A 152 -0.70 -0.46 -3.69
N GLY A 153 -2.02 -0.20 -3.59
CA GLY A 153 -3.08 -1.05 -4.11
C GLY A 153 -3.16 -1.10 -5.64
N ALA A 154 -2.59 -0.10 -6.33
CA ALA A 154 -2.53 -0.06 -7.79
C ALA A 154 -1.50 -1.01 -8.41
N ILE A 155 -0.64 -1.64 -7.62
CA ILE A 155 0.43 -2.52 -8.07
C ILE A 155 0.44 -3.84 -7.34
N GLU A 156 0.75 -4.92 -8.08
CA GLU A 156 0.89 -6.27 -7.54
C GLU A 156 2.16 -6.91 -8.09
N GLY A 157 3.01 -7.47 -7.23
CA GLY A 157 4.32 -7.98 -7.61
C GLY A 157 4.59 -9.41 -7.16
N ASN A 158 5.30 -10.18 -8.01
CA ASN A 158 5.62 -11.59 -7.74
C ASN A 158 6.96 -11.83 -7.03
N GLY A 159 7.68 -10.77 -6.62
CA GLY A 159 9.02 -10.90 -6.00
C GLY A 159 10.14 -11.32 -6.94
N ASP A 160 9.83 -11.64 -8.21
CA ASP A 160 10.79 -12.08 -9.23
C ASP A 160 10.76 -11.18 -10.49
N GLY A 161 10.45 -9.92 -10.29
CA GLY A 161 10.55 -8.88 -11.32
C GLY A 161 9.37 -8.76 -12.28
N LEU A 162 8.23 -9.41 -12.01
CA LEU A 162 6.97 -9.15 -12.71
C LEU A 162 6.06 -8.30 -11.82
N LEU A 163 5.49 -7.26 -12.42
CA LEU A 163 4.48 -6.39 -11.82
C LEU A 163 3.22 -6.40 -12.68
N VAL A 164 2.07 -6.44 -12.04
CA VAL A 164 0.75 -6.28 -12.68
C VAL A 164 0.11 -4.98 -12.17
N THR A 165 -0.53 -4.25 -13.07
CA THR A 165 -1.24 -3.00 -12.78
C THR A 165 -2.38 -2.79 -13.78
N THR A 166 -3.15 -1.70 -13.64
CA THR A 166 -4.22 -1.34 -14.56
C THR A 166 -3.91 -0.03 -15.30
N GLU A 167 -4.38 0.06 -16.54
CA GLU A 167 -4.31 1.30 -17.33
C GLU A 167 -5.22 2.39 -16.74
N SER A 168 -6.39 1.98 -16.25
CA SER A 168 -7.39 2.88 -15.68
C SER A 168 -6.92 3.67 -14.46
N VAL A 169 -5.90 3.19 -13.74
CA VAL A 169 -5.30 3.90 -12.61
C VAL A 169 -4.05 4.67 -13.03
N LEU A 170 -2.99 3.97 -13.45
CA LEU A 170 -1.69 4.63 -13.64
C LEU A 170 -1.65 5.59 -14.83
N LEU A 171 -2.47 5.35 -15.87
CA LEU A 171 -2.61 6.25 -17.02
C LEU A 171 -3.77 7.23 -16.87
N ASN A 172 -4.45 7.25 -15.72
CA ASN A 172 -5.55 8.18 -15.51
C ASN A 172 -5.03 9.62 -15.42
N PRO A 173 -5.64 10.58 -16.15
CA PRO A 173 -5.26 11.98 -16.07
C PRO A 173 -5.37 12.61 -14.65
N ASN A 174 -6.20 12.02 -13.78
CA ASN A 174 -6.30 12.47 -12.39
C ASN A 174 -5.12 12.04 -11.50
N ARG A 175 -4.21 11.20 -12.01
CA ARG A 175 -2.94 10.81 -11.38
C ARG A 175 -1.76 11.42 -12.14
N ASN A 176 -1.52 10.95 -13.37
CA ASN A 176 -0.26 11.15 -14.09
C ASN A 176 -0.50 11.72 -15.51
N PRO A 177 -1.07 12.93 -15.67
CA PRO A 177 -1.44 13.47 -16.98
C PRO A 177 -0.24 13.66 -17.92
N ASP A 178 0.96 13.89 -17.35
CA ASP A 178 2.17 14.17 -18.12
C ASP A 178 3.07 12.93 -18.30
N TRP A 179 2.62 11.75 -17.83
CA TRP A 179 3.40 10.52 -17.91
C TRP A 179 2.88 9.61 -19.00
N SER A 180 3.74 9.21 -19.91
CA SER A 180 3.44 8.12 -20.85
C SER A 180 3.61 6.76 -20.19
N ARG A 181 2.97 5.71 -20.75
CA ARG A 181 3.17 4.32 -20.32
C ARG A 181 4.66 3.97 -20.21
N ALA A 182 5.46 4.32 -21.21
CA ALA A 182 6.88 4.01 -21.21
C ALA A 182 7.64 4.70 -20.06
N MET A 183 7.29 5.94 -19.72
CA MET A 183 7.87 6.64 -18.58
C MET A 183 7.50 5.98 -17.26
N ILE A 184 6.23 5.57 -17.10
CA ILE A 184 5.76 4.87 -15.91
C ILE A 184 6.48 3.53 -15.76
N GLU A 185 6.60 2.74 -16.83
CA GLU A 185 7.32 1.46 -16.79
C GLU A 185 8.80 1.62 -16.39
N GLU A 186 9.49 2.61 -16.94
CA GLU A 186 10.87 2.89 -16.57
C GLU A 186 11.00 3.33 -15.10
N GLU A 187 10.05 4.11 -14.61
CA GLU A 187 10.05 4.52 -13.20
C GLU A 187 9.74 3.35 -12.26
N LEU A 188 8.79 2.47 -12.61
CA LEU A 188 8.52 1.24 -11.85
C LEU A 188 9.76 0.33 -11.81
N LYS A 189 10.45 0.15 -12.94
CA LYS A 189 11.71 -0.60 -12.99
C LYS A 189 12.80 0.03 -12.13
N ARG A 190 12.94 1.35 -12.18
CA ARG A 190 13.91 2.09 -11.38
C ARG A 190 13.65 1.96 -9.87
N MET A 191 12.39 2.09 -9.47
CA MET A 191 12.01 2.16 -8.07
C MET A 191 11.90 0.80 -7.40
N LEU A 192 11.39 -0.20 -8.13
CA LEU A 192 11.03 -1.52 -7.59
C LEU A 192 11.93 -2.66 -8.09
N GLY A 193 12.80 -2.39 -9.07
CA GLY A 193 13.64 -3.43 -9.66
C GLY A 193 12.88 -4.44 -10.52
N VAL A 194 11.66 -4.15 -10.93
CA VAL A 194 10.89 -5.02 -11.81
C VAL A 194 11.45 -5.02 -13.23
N ARG A 195 11.31 -6.15 -13.93
CA ARG A 195 11.80 -6.34 -15.29
C ARG A 195 10.71 -6.20 -16.34
N ALA A 196 9.47 -6.54 -15.94
CA ALA A 196 8.30 -6.51 -16.82
C ALA A 196 7.09 -5.96 -16.07
N VAL A 197 6.27 -5.20 -16.79
CA VAL A 197 4.97 -4.69 -16.30
C VAL A 197 3.89 -5.27 -17.19
N PHE A 198 2.93 -5.96 -16.58
CA PHE A 198 1.74 -6.46 -17.25
C PHE A 198 0.56 -5.54 -16.95
N TRP A 199 -0.08 -5.05 -18.00
CA TRP A 199 -1.18 -4.09 -17.90
C TRP A 199 -2.52 -4.75 -18.16
N LEU A 200 -3.45 -4.62 -17.22
CA LEU A 200 -4.87 -4.83 -17.45
C LEU A 200 -5.53 -3.51 -17.87
N GLY A 201 -6.62 -3.59 -18.64
CA GLY A 201 -7.24 -2.38 -19.20
C GLY A 201 -7.97 -1.55 -18.14
N SER A 202 -8.85 -2.20 -17.36
CA SER A 202 -9.70 -1.51 -16.38
C SER A 202 -9.92 -2.36 -15.15
N GLY A 203 -10.33 -1.70 -14.06
CA GLY A 203 -10.77 -2.33 -12.83
C GLY A 203 -12.26 -2.66 -12.80
N ILE A 204 -12.79 -2.85 -11.59
CA ILE A 204 -14.20 -3.10 -11.31
C ILE A 204 -14.99 -1.81 -11.53
N GLU A 205 -16.16 -1.89 -12.14
CA GLU A 205 -17.04 -0.73 -12.34
C GLU A 205 -17.56 -0.22 -11.00
N GLY A 206 -17.46 1.10 -10.78
CA GLY A 206 -17.87 1.76 -9.53
C GLY A 206 -16.85 1.73 -8.41
N ASP A 207 -15.65 1.22 -8.67
CA ASP A 207 -14.54 1.29 -7.74
C ASP A 207 -14.02 2.74 -7.61
N ASP A 208 -14.02 3.25 -6.37
CA ASP A 208 -13.55 4.60 -6.03
C ASP A 208 -12.06 4.82 -6.32
N THR A 209 -11.28 3.75 -6.44
CA THR A 209 -9.84 3.79 -6.73
C THR A 209 -9.53 3.92 -8.21
N ASP A 210 -10.53 3.88 -9.10
CA ASP A 210 -10.43 3.83 -10.58
C ASP A 210 -9.93 2.47 -11.11
N GLY A 211 -9.88 1.44 -10.28
CA GLY A 211 -9.53 0.08 -10.69
C GLY A 211 -8.21 -0.43 -10.15
N HIS A 212 -8.03 -0.41 -8.84
CA HIS A 212 -6.88 -1.03 -8.19
C HIS A 212 -6.74 -2.51 -8.56
N ILE A 213 -5.51 -2.93 -8.77
CA ILE A 213 -5.22 -4.31 -9.17
C ILE A 213 -5.42 -5.30 -8.02
N ASP A 214 -5.19 -4.90 -6.77
CA ASP A 214 -5.32 -5.75 -5.59
C ASP A 214 -6.76 -6.15 -5.28
N ASP A 215 -7.75 -5.44 -5.83
CA ASP A 215 -9.16 -5.82 -5.80
C ASP A 215 -9.51 -6.96 -6.77
N MET A 216 -8.64 -7.25 -7.74
CA MET A 216 -8.95 -8.16 -8.83
C MET A 216 -7.97 -9.33 -8.96
N VAL A 217 -6.68 -9.08 -8.74
CA VAL A 217 -5.61 -10.04 -9.02
C VAL A 217 -4.58 -10.01 -7.89
N ARG A 218 -4.28 -11.19 -7.33
CA ARG A 218 -3.22 -11.34 -6.35
C ARG A 218 -2.31 -12.49 -6.73
N PHE A 219 -1.00 -12.31 -6.68
CA PHE A 219 -0.06 -13.41 -6.79
C PHE A 219 -0.17 -14.31 -5.55
N VAL A 220 -0.21 -15.62 -5.78
CA VAL A 220 -0.19 -16.65 -4.72
C VAL A 220 1.12 -17.41 -4.71
N CYS A 221 1.90 -17.30 -5.76
CA CYS A 221 3.28 -17.73 -5.86
C CYS A 221 3.92 -17.02 -7.07
N ARG A 222 5.20 -17.30 -7.34
CA ARG A 222 5.99 -16.64 -8.36
C ARG A 222 5.37 -16.61 -9.77
N ASP A 223 4.62 -17.65 -10.12
CA ASP A 223 4.11 -17.91 -11.47
C ASP A 223 2.59 -18.17 -11.53
N ALA A 224 1.86 -17.93 -10.43
CA ALA A 224 0.43 -18.08 -10.38
C ALA A 224 -0.27 -16.93 -9.67
N VAL A 225 -1.44 -16.57 -10.18
CA VAL A 225 -2.33 -15.56 -9.61
C VAL A 225 -3.70 -16.16 -9.29
N VAL A 226 -4.37 -15.58 -8.29
CA VAL A 226 -5.81 -15.69 -8.10
C VAL A 226 -6.44 -14.44 -8.71
N SER A 227 -7.53 -14.60 -9.45
CA SER A 227 -8.28 -13.49 -10.02
C SER A 227 -9.78 -13.72 -9.82
N ILE A 228 -10.52 -12.63 -9.68
CA ILE A 228 -11.98 -12.67 -9.73
C ILE A 228 -12.42 -13.00 -11.14
N VAL A 229 -13.54 -13.74 -11.25
CA VAL A 229 -14.16 -14.10 -12.52
C VAL A 229 -15.66 -13.86 -12.41
N GLU A 230 -16.20 -13.06 -13.34
CA GLU A 230 -17.65 -12.93 -13.50
C GLU A 230 -18.16 -14.01 -14.42
N THR A 231 -19.15 -14.78 -13.98
CA THR A 231 -19.72 -15.89 -14.75
C THR A 231 -21.06 -15.55 -15.39
N ASP A 232 -21.71 -14.46 -14.97
CA ASP A 232 -22.96 -14.00 -15.58
C ASP A 232 -22.68 -13.17 -16.83
N SER A 233 -22.98 -13.72 -18.00
CA SER A 233 -22.76 -13.04 -19.28
C SER A 233 -23.63 -11.79 -19.50
N SER A 234 -24.62 -11.54 -18.63
CA SER A 234 -25.42 -10.31 -18.63
C SER A 234 -24.84 -9.21 -17.73
N SER A 235 -23.86 -9.54 -16.91
CA SER A 235 -23.17 -8.58 -16.05
C SER A 235 -22.28 -7.63 -16.86
N PRO A 236 -22.21 -6.33 -16.52
CA PRO A 236 -21.27 -5.40 -17.13
C PRO A 236 -19.80 -5.78 -16.87
N HIS A 237 -19.54 -6.62 -15.86
CA HIS A 237 -18.21 -7.12 -15.53
C HIS A 237 -17.79 -8.37 -16.30
N TYR A 238 -18.70 -8.99 -17.07
CA TYR A 238 -18.38 -10.14 -17.91
C TYR A 238 -17.58 -9.68 -19.14
N ARG A 239 -16.30 -10.03 -19.20
CA ARG A 239 -15.39 -9.68 -20.30
C ARG A 239 -14.47 -10.83 -20.66
#